data_bd8b31c8dceb9c98a45d702a2622cbfe
#
_entry.id   bd8b31c8dceb9c98a45d702a2622cbfe
#
_cell.length_a   1.000
_cell.length_b   1.000
_cell.length_c   1.000
_cell.angle_alpha   90.00
_cell.angle_beta   90.00
_cell.angle_gamma   90.00
#
_symmetry.space_group_name_H-M   'P 1'
#
loop_
_entity.id
_entity.type
_entity.pdbx_description
1 polymer ?
#
loop_
_entity_poly.entity_id
_entity_poly.type
_entity_poly.pdbx_seq_one_letter_code
_entity_poly.pdbx_strand_id
1 'polypeptide(L)'
;MKSLQQKYPNSKFIVGDGKQSFWSEIYENNKAIIDSNQIDDYKDIIWIKNYPNHRPYRVYDKKTHTIKYTWNNTFKAKKGEIFFTNQELDFSTNVYSEIRKKIPNKKIVHIEPNLKLKKGFMNRDWGFEKWQQVVNELKDDFVFFQSSFGKNKILQNVINLHNVNFRKSCALLSNADLFVGIEGGMHHAAAALNKNAVVIFGGFIHPSITGYDFHKNLYIEDEKSPCGLKDECNHCQKCMELITVYDVKKAIIRLL
;
A
#
# COMPACT_ATOMS: atom_id res chain seq x y z
N MET A 1 8.99 -12.71 -4.27
CA MET A 1 8.47 -13.29 -5.50
C MET A 1 9.39 -13.01 -6.68
N LYS A 2 9.50 -11.79 -7.20
CA LYS A 2 10.28 -11.46 -8.42
C LYS A 2 11.71 -12.01 -8.44
N SER A 3 12.45 -11.91 -7.35
CA SER A 3 13.81 -12.46 -7.23
C SER A 3 13.84 -14.00 -7.33
N LEU A 4 12.80 -14.68 -6.86
CA LEU A 4 12.68 -16.14 -6.99
C LEU A 4 12.31 -16.54 -8.41
N GLN A 5 11.43 -15.80 -9.07
CA GLN A 5 11.09 -16.03 -10.48
C GLN A 5 12.29 -15.85 -11.40
N GLN A 6 13.15 -14.85 -11.12
CA GLN A 6 14.40 -14.67 -11.87
C GLN A 6 15.39 -15.84 -11.66
N LYS A 7 15.44 -16.38 -10.43
CA LYS A 7 16.33 -17.52 -10.12
C LYS A 7 15.79 -18.85 -10.64
N TYR A 8 14.46 -19.00 -10.68
CA TYR A 8 13.76 -20.22 -11.08
C TYR A 8 12.65 -19.89 -12.10
N PRO A 9 13.03 -19.54 -13.33
CA PRO A 9 12.09 -19.00 -14.33
C PRO A 9 11.02 -19.98 -14.78
N ASN A 10 11.29 -21.29 -14.70
CA ASN A 10 10.36 -22.35 -15.13
C ASN A 10 9.50 -22.90 -13.98
N SER A 11 9.78 -22.53 -12.74
CA SER A 11 9.06 -23.04 -11.59
C SER A 11 7.75 -22.26 -11.34
N LYS A 12 6.76 -22.99 -10.81
CA LYS A 12 5.57 -22.38 -10.22
C LYS A 12 5.76 -22.16 -8.74
N PHE A 13 5.02 -21.18 -8.19
CA PHE A 13 5.16 -20.79 -6.81
C PHE A 13 3.83 -20.91 -6.09
N ILE A 14 3.84 -21.53 -4.91
CA ILE A 14 2.70 -21.57 -4.00
C ILE A 14 3.03 -20.76 -2.76
N VAL A 15 2.19 -19.77 -2.45
CA VAL A 15 2.30 -19.03 -1.20
C VAL A 15 1.49 -19.76 -0.14
N GLY A 16 2.15 -20.28 0.91
CA GLY A 16 1.47 -21.11 1.89
C GLY A 16 2.39 -21.58 3.02
N ASP A 17 1.98 -22.65 3.70
CA ASP A 17 2.75 -23.23 4.82
C ASP A 17 3.51 -24.52 4.46
N GLY A 18 3.38 -24.98 3.24
CA GLY A 18 3.95 -26.23 2.72
C GLY A 18 2.92 -27.37 2.65
N LYS A 19 1.69 -27.14 3.12
CA LYS A 19 0.57 -28.11 3.05
C LYS A 19 -0.63 -27.53 2.34
N GLN A 20 -0.99 -26.28 2.66
CA GLN A 20 -2.07 -25.56 2.00
C GLN A 20 -1.62 -24.19 1.53
N SER A 21 -2.20 -23.73 0.44
CA SER A 21 -2.00 -22.38 -0.08
C SER A 21 -2.74 -21.33 0.76
N PHE A 22 -2.15 -20.14 0.83
CA PHE A 22 -2.79 -18.94 1.36
C PHE A 22 -3.08 -18.03 0.17
N TRP A 23 -4.14 -18.37 -0.56
CA TRP A 23 -4.52 -17.62 -1.74
C TRP A 23 -4.95 -16.19 -1.40
N SER A 24 -4.62 -15.27 -2.25
CA SER A 24 -5.05 -13.88 -2.16
C SER A 24 -5.42 -13.39 -3.56
N GLU A 25 -6.49 -12.63 -3.66
CA GLU A 25 -6.95 -12.02 -4.92
C GLU A 25 -5.83 -11.25 -5.65
N ILE A 26 -4.81 -10.76 -4.92
CA ILE A 26 -3.66 -10.06 -5.51
C ILE A 26 -2.81 -10.95 -6.43
N TYR A 27 -2.92 -12.27 -6.29
CA TYR A 27 -2.16 -13.24 -7.09
C TYR A 27 -2.86 -13.59 -8.41
N GLU A 28 -4.11 -13.21 -8.57
CA GLU A 28 -4.87 -13.48 -9.80
C GLU A 28 -4.13 -12.97 -11.04
N ASN A 29 -4.19 -13.75 -12.11
CA ASN A 29 -3.50 -13.53 -13.39
C ASN A 29 -1.95 -13.52 -13.31
N ASN A 30 -1.35 -13.80 -12.16
CA ASN A 30 0.08 -14.04 -12.09
C ASN A 30 0.37 -15.49 -12.51
N LYS A 31 0.82 -15.67 -13.74
CA LYS A 31 1.09 -17.00 -14.33
C LYS A 31 2.12 -17.83 -13.56
N ALA A 32 2.92 -17.21 -12.69
CA ALA A 32 3.92 -17.92 -11.90
C ALA A 32 3.38 -18.39 -10.54
N ILE A 33 2.27 -17.86 -10.05
CA ILE A 33 1.66 -18.25 -8.77
C ILE A 33 0.47 -19.16 -9.03
N ILE A 34 0.45 -20.29 -8.37
CA ILE A 34 -0.64 -21.27 -8.44
C ILE A 34 -1.22 -21.54 -7.06
N ASP A 35 -2.44 -22.05 -7.02
CA ASP A 35 -3.07 -22.57 -5.80
C ASP A 35 -2.61 -24.01 -5.52
N SER A 36 -2.71 -24.47 -4.28
CA SER A 36 -2.32 -25.84 -3.91
C SER A 36 -3.16 -26.95 -4.56
N ASN A 37 -4.36 -26.62 -5.04
CA ASN A 37 -5.19 -27.57 -5.81
C ASN A 37 -4.69 -27.82 -7.23
N GLN A 38 -3.67 -27.09 -7.70
CA GLN A 38 -3.05 -27.20 -9.01
C GLN A 38 -1.68 -27.89 -8.98
N ILE A 39 -1.31 -28.51 -7.85
CA ILE A 39 0.03 -29.10 -7.66
C ILE A 39 0.33 -30.16 -8.71
N ASP A 40 -0.65 -31.00 -9.03
CA ASP A 40 -0.45 -32.12 -9.94
C ASP A 40 -0.27 -31.69 -11.41
N ASP A 41 -0.60 -30.45 -11.73
CA ASP A 41 -0.47 -29.89 -13.08
C ASP A 41 0.98 -29.49 -13.43
N TYR A 42 1.88 -29.42 -12.43
CA TYR A 42 3.22 -28.86 -12.61
C TYR A 42 4.30 -29.73 -11.93
N LYS A 43 5.45 -29.87 -12.61
CA LYS A 43 6.59 -30.66 -12.12
C LYS A 43 7.49 -29.87 -11.14
N ASP A 44 7.71 -28.58 -11.44
CA ASP A 44 8.63 -27.73 -10.68
C ASP A 44 7.88 -26.74 -9.83
N ILE A 45 7.70 -27.04 -8.55
CA ILE A 45 6.93 -26.21 -7.61
C ILE A 45 7.81 -25.79 -6.44
N ILE A 46 7.78 -24.50 -6.14
CA ILE A 46 8.48 -23.89 -5.01
C ILE A 46 7.47 -23.29 -4.03
N TRP A 47 7.47 -23.78 -2.79
CA TRP A 47 6.66 -23.23 -1.73
C TRP A 47 7.30 -21.98 -1.14
N ILE A 48 6.56 -20.87 -1.15
CA ILE A 48 6.93 -19.65 -0.46
C ILE A 48 6.22 -19.63 0.88
N LYS A 49 6.96 -19.92 1.94
CA LYS A 49 6.41 -19.90 3.30
C LYS A 49 6.13 -18.47 3.73
N ASN A 50 4.87 -18.11 3.75
CA ASN A 50 4.39 -16.78 4.15
C ASN A 50 3.31 -16.90 5.22
N TYR A 51 3.70 -17.30 6.41
CA TYR A 51 2.79 -17.28 7.54
C TYR A 51 3.18 -16.20 8.57
N PRO A 52 2.31 -15.83 9.50
CA PRO A 52 2.40 -14.59 10.28
C PRO A 52 3.72 -14.36 11.00
N ASN A 53 4.47 -15.41 11.32
CA ASN A 53 5.73 -15.31 12.05
C ASN A 53 6.97 -15.50 11.15
N HIS A 54 6.80 -15.59 9.85
CA HIS A 54 7.89 -15.94 8.91
C HIS A 54 8.26 -14.80 7.94
N ARG A 55 8.25 -13.57 8.44
CA ARG A 55 8.80 -12.45 7.66
C ARG A 55 10.25 -12.26 8.07
N PRO A 56 11.24 -12.35 7.13
CA PRO A 56 12.65 -12.38 7.47
C PRO A 56 13.17 -11.09 8.10
N TYR A 57 12.41 -10.00 8.01
CA TYR A 57 12.80 -8.69 8.53
C TYR A 57 12.12 -8.33 9.85
N ARG A 58 11.32 -9.22 10.45
CA ARG A 58 10.65 -8.93 11.72
C ARG A 58 10.48 -10.15 12.60
N VAL A 59 10.66 -9.95 13.89
CA VAL A 59 10.30 -10.90 14.94
C VAL A 59 9.26 -10.25 15.83
N TYR A 60 8.16 -10.95 16.08
CA TYR A 60 7.15 -10.50 17.04
C TYR A 60 7.48 -11.05 18.43
N ASP A 61 7.75 -10.16 19.37
CA ASP A 61 7.90 -10.49 20.78
C ASP A 61 6.52 -10.54 21.44
N LYS A 62 6.11 -11.73 21.82
CA LYS A 62 4.78 -11.96 22.45
C LYS A 62 4.70 -11.39 23.87
N LYS A 63 5.83 -11.26 24.58
CA LYS A 63 5.85 -10.76 25.96
C LYS A 63 5.68 -9.25 26.02
N THR A 64 6.37 -8.54 25.15
CA THR A 64 6.36 -7.07 25.10
C THR A 64 5.38 -6.50 24.09
N HIS A 65 4.69 -7.34 23.33
CA HIS A 65 3.78 -6.96 22.24
C HIS A 65 4.45 -6.07 21.17
N THR A 66 5.77 -6.18 21.04
CA THR A 66 6.56 -5.39 20.10
C THR A 66 6.96 -6.18 18.85
N ILE A 67 7.19 -5.47 17.77
CA ILE A 67 7.83 -6.00 16.57
C ILE A 67 9.28 -5.53 16.58
N LYS A 68 10.21 -6.46 16.72
CA LYS A 68 11.64 -6.18 16.48
C LYS A 68 11.91 -6.34 14.99
N TYR A 69 12.44 -5.30 14.39
CA TYR A 69 12.87 -5.33 12.99
C TYR A 69 14.32 -5.81 12.96
N THR A 70 14.54 -7.01 12.41
CA THR A 70 15.87 -7.56 12.13
C THR A 70 16.23 -7.18 10.70
N TRP A 71 16.55 -5.90 10.50
CA TRP A 71 16.87 -5.44 9.17
C TRP A 71 18.29 -5.84 8.77
N ASN A 72 18.39 -6.49 7.63
CA ASN A 72 19.68 -6.73 6.97
C ASN A 72 19.89 -5.58 5.98
N ASN A 73 20.92 -4.76 6.18
CA ASN A 73 21.25 -3.62 5.33
C ASN A 73 21.49 -3.99 3.86
N THR A 74 21.67 -5.27 3.55
CA THR A 74 21.81 -5.77 2.18
C THR A 74 20.47 -6.05 1.51
N PHE A 75 19.35 -6.10 2.27
CA PHE A 75 18.02 -6.32 1.71
C PHE A 75 17.39 -4.99 1.33
N LYS A 76 17.03 -4.81 0.07
CA LYS A 76 16.15 -3.74 -0.38
C LYS A 76 14.83 -4.32 -0.85
N ALA A 77 13.73 -3.83 -0.31
CA ALA A 77 12.40 -4.22 -0.77
C ALA A 77 12.25 -3.90 -2.26
N LYS A 78 12.05 -4.93 -3.07
CA LYS A 78 11.74 -4.74 -4.49
C LYS A 78 10.22 -4.60 -4.63
N LYS A 79 9.78 -3.69 -5.52
CA LYS A 79 8.37 -3.55 -5.86
C LYS A 79 7.80 -4.87 -6.37
N GLY A 80 6.55 -5.15 -6.00
CA GLY A 80 5.78 -6.29 -6.51
C GLY A 80 5.31 -6.06 -7.95
N GLU A 81 4.40 -6.94 -8.39
CA GLU A 81 3.71 -6.85 -9.67
C GLU A 81 2.24 -7.18 -9.45
N ILE A 82 1.35 -6.51 -10.15
CA ILE A 82 -0.08 -6.78 -10.17
C ILE A 82 -0.48 -7.00 -11.64
N PHE A 83 -1.17 -8.09 -11.89
CA PHE A 83 -1.66 -8.44 -13.22
C PHE A 83 -3.19 -8.31 -13.24
N PHE A 84 -3.69 -7.35 -13.98
CA PHE A 84 -5.12 -7.09 -14.09
C PHE A 84 -5.76 -7.93 -15.22
N THR A 85 -7.06 -8.21 -15.07
CA THR A 85 -7.91 -8.67 -16.17
C THR A 85 -8.25 -7.49 -17.09
N ASN A 86 -8.67 -7.80 -18.32
CA ASN A 86 -9.20 -6.77 -19.23
C ASN A 86 -10.41 -6.05 -18.60
N GLN A 87 -11.30 -6.77 -17.90
CA GLN A 87 -12.45 -6.17 -17.22
C GLN A 87 -12.04 -5.17 -16.13
N GLU A 88 -10.97 -5.43 -15.36
CA GLU A 88 -10.46 -4.48 -14.35
C GLU A 88 -9.84 -3.25 -15.00
N LEU A 89 -9.13 -3.42 -16.12
CA LEU A 89 -8.54 -2.32 -16.89
C LEU A 89 -9.63 -1.46 -17.54
N ASP A 90 -10.60 -2.07 -18.20
CA ASP A 90 -11.72 -1.39 -18.85
C ASP A 90 -12.55 -0.62 -17.83
N PHE A 91 -12.85 -1.24 -16.68
CA PHE A 91 -13.52 -0.58 -15.56
C PHE A 91 -12.80 0.70 -15.14
N SER A 92 -11.50 0.60 -14.90
CA SER A 92 -10.68 1.74 -14.48
C SER A 92 -10.62 2.82 -15.56
N THR A 93 -10.39 2.42 -16.82
CA THR A 93 -10.31 3.33 -17.97
C THR A 93 -11.63 4.08 -18.16
N ASN A 94 -12.77 3.41 -18.07
CA ASN A 94 -14.08 4.04 -18.20
C ASN A 94 -14.32 5.08 -17.11
N VAL A 95 -14.00 4.76 -15.84
CA VAL A 95 -14.14 5.71 -14.72
C VAL A 95 -13.31 6.97 -14.98
N TYR A 96 -12.04 6.79 -15.34
CA TYR A 96 -11.15 7.93 -15.57
C TYR A 96 -11.49 8.71 -16.84
N SER A 97 -11.98 8.06 -17.88
CA SER A 97 -12.47 8.75 -19.09
C SER A 97 -13.62 9.69 -18.77
N GLU A 98 -14.58 9.26 -17.92
CA GLU A 98 -15.69 10.12 -17.51
C GLU A 98 -15.20 11.31 -16.65
N ILE A 99 -14.21 11.09 -15.79
CA ILE A 99 -13.60 12.19 -15.03
C ILE A 99 -12.89 13.17 -15.97
N ARG A 100 -12.08 12.67 -16.89
CA ARG A 100 -11.30 13.49 -17.84
C ARG A 100 -12.19 14.29 -18.81
N LYS A 101 -13.34 13.76 -19.22
CA LYS A 101 -14.32 14.52 -20.01
C LYS A 101 -14.81 15.78 -19.30
N LYS A 102 -14.99 15.69 -17.96
CA LYS A 102 -15.49 16.81 -17.15
C LYS A 102 -14.38 17.78 -16.72
N ILE A 103 -13.17 17.24 -16.48
CA ILE A 103 -12.02 17.98 -15.93
C ILE A 103 -10.75 17.55 -16.66
N PRO A 104 -10.57 18.00 -17.93
CA PRO A 104 -9.54 17.43 -18.83
C PRO A 104 -8.10 17.76 -18.41
N ASN A 105 -7.87 18.91 -17.78
CA ASN A 105 -6.52 19.46 -17.60
C ASN A 105 -5.95 19.31 -16.18
N LYS A 106 -6.74 18.80 -15.22
CA LYS A 106 -6.24 18.64 -13.84
C LYS A 106 -5.61 17.26 -13.62
N LYS A 107 -4.55 17.24 -12.83
CA LYS A 107 -3.95 16.00 -12.34
C LYS A 107 -4.87 15.32 -11.33
N ILE A 108 -4.90 14.00 -11.33
CA ILE A 108 -5.76 13.19 -10.46
C ILE A 108 -4.91 12.53 -9.38
N VAL A 109 -5.20 12.83 -8.14
CA VAL A 109 -4.57 12.28 -6.93
C VAL A 109 -5.48 11.20 -6.34
N HIS A 110 -5.03 9.94 -6.33
CA HIS A 110 -5.72 8.88 -5.61
C HIS A 110 -5.34 8.96 -4.13
N ILE A 111 -6.30 9.33 -3.29
CA ILE A 111 -6.10 9.53 -1.85
C ILE A 111 -6.73 8.40 -1.04
N GLU A 112 -5.98 7.83 -0.09
CA GLU A 112 -6.47 6.78 0.81
C GLU A 112 -6.26 7.17 2.28
N PRO A 113 -7.31 7.78 2.90
CA PRO A 113 -7.24 8.25 4.28
C PRO A 113 -7.58 7.15 5.30
N ASN A 114 -8.12 6.01 4.86
CA ASN A 114 -8.71 5.03 5.76
C ASN A 114 -7.71 3.96 6.20
N LEU A 115 -7.79 3.64 7.49
CA LEU A 115 -7.08 2.53 8.12
C LEU A 115 -8.02 1.34 8.32
N LYS A 116 -7.47 0.13 8.30
CA LYS A 116 -8.15 -1.02 8.90
C LYS A 116 -8.24 -0.80 10.42
N LEU A 117 -9.44 -0.73 10.96
CA LEU A 117 -9.69 -0.61 12.41
C LEU A 117 -9.36 -1.95 13.10
N LYS A 118 -8.07 -2.27 13.22
CA LYS A 118 -7.56 -3.43 13.95
C LYS A 118 -6.44 -2.97 14.88
N LYS A 119 -6.33 -3.64 16.04
CA LYS A 119 -5.22 -3.43 16.99
C LYS A 119 -3.88 -3.43 16.26
N GLY A 120 -3.02 -2.45 16.53
CA GLY A 120 -1.72 -2.26 15.90
C GLY A 120 -1.73 -1.44 14.61
N PHE A 121 -2.88 -1.02 14.09
CA PHE A 121 -2.95 -0.10 12.95
C PHE A 121 -3.12 1.35 13.37
N MET A 122 -3.66 1.61 14.59
CA MET A 122 -3.90 2.97 15.10
C MET A 122 -2.63 3.81 15.21
N ASN A 123 -1.48 3.18 15.45
CA ASN A 123 -0.17 3.86 15.46
C ASN A 123 0.25 4.47 14.11
N ARG A 124 -0.54 4.27 13.06
CA ARG A 124 -0.33 4.83 11.71
C ARG A 124 -1.47 5.74 11.29
N ASP A 125 -2.39 6.07 12.19
CA ASP A 125 -3.46 7.02 11.91
C ASP A 125 -2.92 8.44 11.89
N TRP A 126 -2.97 9.07 10.72
CA TRP A 126 -2.56 10.47 10.56
C TRP A 126 -3.67 11.46 10.95
N GLY A 127 -4.87 10.96 11.12
CA GLY A 127 -6.07 11.74 11.44
C GLY A 127 -6.86 12.17 10.20
N PHE A 128 -8.16 11.84 10.21
CA PHE A 128 -9.05 12.09 9.08
C PHE A 128 -9.19 13.58 8.74
N GLU A 129 -9.17 14.44 9.76
CA GLU A 129 -9.29 15.90 9.61
C GLU A 129 -8.09 16.50 8.85
N LYS A 130 -6.89 15.99 9.06
CA LYS A 130 -5.70 16.43 8.31
C LYS A 130 -5.83 16.05 6.82
N TRP A 131 -6.34 14.87 6.52
CA TRP A 131 -6.63 14.45 5.14
C TRP A 131 -7.65 15.38 4.49
N GLN A 132 -8.72 15.72 5.21
CA GLN A 132 -9.73 16.66 4.74
C GLN A 132 -9.14 18.04 4.47
N GLN A 133 -8.25 18.50 5.34
CA GLN A 133 -7.59 19.79 5.15
C GLN A 133 -6.68 19.79 3.90
N VAL A 134 -5.92 18.71 3.65
CA VAL A 134 -5.13 18.58 2.40
C VAL A 134 -6.03 18.72 1.17
N VAL A 135 -7.16 18.04 1.15
CA VAL A 135 -8.11 18.11 0.03
C VAL A 135 -8.66 19.52 -0.12
N ASN A 136 -9.11 20.14 0.97
CA ASN A 136 -9.71 21.48 0.93
C ASN A 136 -8.74 22.54 0.40
N GLU A 137 -7.46 22.41 0.74
CA GLU A 137 -6.44 23.37 0.33
C GLU A 137 -5.88 23.15 -1.09
N LEU A 138 -6.11 21.98 -1.70
CA LEU A 138 -5.58 21.64 -3.03
C LEU A 138 -6.66 21.28 -4.07
N LYS A 139 -7.96 21.30 -3.72
CA LYS A 139 -9.06 20.92 -4.60
C LYS A 139 -9.19 21.79 -5.86
N ASP A 140 -8.71 23.03 -5.79
CA ASP A 140 -8.76 23.95 -6.93
C ASP A 140 -7.64 23.68 -7.94
N ASP A 141 -6.54 23.05 -7.50
CA ASP A 141 -5.39 22.69 -8.35
C ASP A 141 -5.49 21.27 -8.89
N PHE A 142 -5.99 20.32 -8.08
CA PHE A 142 -6.02 18.89 -8.39
C PHE A 142 -7.42 18.29 -8.22
N VAL A 143 -7.65 17.17 -8.89
CA VAL A 143 -8.81 16.30 -8.65
C VAL A 143 -8.41 15.22 -7.66
N PHE A 144 -9.09 15.15 -6.53
CA PHE A 144 -8.92 14.04 -5.59
C PHE A 144 -9.92 12.94 -5.89
N PHE A 145 -9.42 11.72 -5.98
CA PHE A 145 -10.20 10.50 -6.18
C PHE A 145 -10.00 9.57 -4.98
N GLN A 146 -11.09 9.08 -4.41
CA GLN A 146 -11.08 8.13 -3.30
C GLN A 146 -11.89 6.89 -3.68
N SER A 147 -11.27 5.72 -3.66
CA SER A 147 -12.00 4.45 -3.68
C SER A 147 -12.32 4.02 -2.24
N SER A 148 -13.53 3.55 -1.99
CA SER A 148 -13.97 3.20 -0.65
C SER A 148 -14.73 1.88 -0.61
N PHE A 149 -14.71 1.20 0.53
CA PHE A 149 -15.39 -0.08 0.76
C PHE A 149 -15.98 -0.14 2.17
N GLY A 150 -17.22 -0.65 2.28
CA GLY A 150 -17.89 -0.85 3.55
C GLY A 150 -18.09 0.44 4.35
N LYS A 151 -17.57 0.49 5.58
CA LYS A 151 -17.71 1.63 6.50
C LYS A 151 -16.58 2.67 6.41
N ASN A 152 -15.86 2.73 5.30
CA ASN A 152 -14.82 3.73 5.11
C ASN A 152 -15.40 5.14 5.19
N LYS A 153 -14.69 6.04 5.87
CA LYS A 153 -15.01 7.47 5.84
C LYS A 153 -14.66 8.06 4.47
N ILE A 154 -15.53 8.93 3.97
CA ILE A 154 -15.36 9.58 2.67
C ILE A 154 -15.06 11.06 2.92
N LEU A 155 -13.99 11.55 2.29
CA LEU A 155 -13.61 12.96 2.32
C LEU A 155 -14.60 13.79 1.50
N GLN A 156 -14.79 15.04 1.89
CA GLN A 156 -15.52 16.03 1.08
C GLN A 156 -14.63 16.52 -0.07
N ASN A 157 -15.26 17.04 -1.12
CA ASN A 157 -14.57 17.58 -2.30
C ASN A 157 -13.68 16.56 -3.04
N VAL A 158 -14.03 15.27 -2.97
CA VAL A 158 -13.37 14.20 -3.73
C VAL A 158 -14.38 13.53 -4.66
N ILE A 159 -13.90 12.96 -5.74
CA ILE A 159 -14.69 12.00 -6.52
C ILE A 159 -14.58 10.66 -5.80
N ASN A 160 -15.68 10.15 -5.27
CA ASN A 160 -15.72 8.89 -4.56
C ASN A 160 -16.38 7.79 -5.39
N LEU A 161 -15.75 6.62 -5.41
CA LEU A 161 -16.38 5.39 -5.89
C LEU A 161 -16.46 4.41 -4.73
N HIS A 162 -17.69 4.09 -4.33
CA HIS A 162 -17.98 3.22 -3.19
C HIS A 162 -18.11 1.74 -3.59
N ASN A 163 -17.94 0.83 -2.62
CA ASN A 163 -17.99 -0.63 -2.80
C ASN A 163 -16.96 -1.19 -3.79
N VAL A 164 -15.79 -0.59 -3.82
CA VAL A 164 -14.67 -1.02 -4.64
C VAL A 164 -13.77 -1.96 -3.85
N ASN A 165 -13.60 -3.20 -4.30
CA ASN A 165 -12.66 -4.13 -3.69
C ASN A 165 -11.19 -3.71 -3.92
N PHE A 166 -10.26 -4.38 -3.25
CA PHE A 166 -8.84 -4.00 -3.29
C PHE A 166 -8.24 -4.04 -4.69
N ARG A 167 -8.55 -5.07 -5.49
CA ARG A 167 -8.01 -5.18 -6.86
C ARG A 167 -8.53 -4.07 -7.77
N LYS A 168 -9.83 -3.78 -7.73
CA LYS A 168 -10.41 -2.66 -8.47
C LYS A 168 -9.84 -1.32 -8.02
N SER A 169 -9.58 -1.13 -6.72
CA SER A 169 -8.87 0.06 -6.21
C SER A 169 -7.45 0.16 -6.80
N CYS A 170 -6.73 -0.95 -6.90
CA CYS A 170 -5.41 -0.98 -7.55
C CYS A 170 -5.52 -0.65 -9.06
N ALA A 171 -6.54 -1.17 -9.75
CA ALA A 171 -6.77 -0.86 -11.17
C ALA A 171 -7.09 0.64 -11.35
N LEU A 172 -7.93 1.22 -10.48
CA LEU A 172 -8.20 2.67 -10.47
C LEU A 172 -6.91 3.46 -10.23
N LEU A 173 -6.09 3.05 -9.26
CA LEU A 173 -4.81 3.69 -9.00
C LEU A 173 -3.88 3.70 -10.23
N SER A 174 -3.97 2.71 -11.13
CA SER A 174 -3.12 2.66 -12.33
C SER A 174 -3.34 3.85 -13.27
N ASN A 175 -4.51 4.48 -13.26
CA ASN A 175 -4.87 5.64 -14.08
C ASN A 175 -4.72 6.99 -13.34
N ALA A 176 -4.43 6.99 -12.02
CA ALA A 176 -4.13 8.21 -11.28
C ALA A 176 -2.74 8.75 -11.63
N ASP A 177 -2.53 10.06 -11.44
CA ASP A 177 -1.23 10.70 -11.63
C ASP A 177 -0.34 10.53 -10.38
N LEU A 178 -0.93 10.49 -9.17
CA LEU A 178 -0.23 10.36 -7.90
C LEU A 178 -1.04 9.51 -6.91
N PHE A 179 -0.38 8.77 -6.05
CA PHE A 179 -0.96 8.17 -4.85
C PHE A 179 -0.59 8.98 -3.60
N VAL A 180 -1.55 9.16 -2.70
CA VAL A 180 -1.32 9.76 -1.38
C VAL A 180 -2.02 8.94 -0.31
N GLY A 181 -1.27 8.48 0.69
CA GLY A 181 -1.85 7.65 1.74
C GLY A 181 -0.83 7.27 2.82
N ILE A 182 -1.23 6.34 3.69
CA ILE A 182 -0.35 5.79 4.73
C ILE A 182 0.39 4.55 4.21
N GLU A 183 1.44 4.16 4.93
CA GLU A 183 2.13 2.89 4.71
C GLU A 183 1.14 1.72 4.82
N GLY A 184 1.01 0.90 3.77
CA GLY A 184 0.04 -0.19 3.71
C GLY A 184 -0.14 -0.80 2.31
N GLY A 185 -1.25 -1.51 2.11
CA GLY A 185 -1.50 -2.26 0.87
C GLY A 185 -1.52 -1.40 -0.40
N MET A 186 -2.22 -0.26 -0.37
CA MET A 186 -2.29 0.66 -1.52
C MET A 186 -0.94 1.32 -1.83
N HIS A 187 -0.11 1.59 -0.81
CA HIS A 187 1.27 2.05 -1.01
C HIS A 187 2.10 1.01 -1.80
N HIS A 188 2.00 -0.28 -1.43
CA HIS A 188 2.68 -1.35 -2.17
C HIS A 188 2.10 -1.53 -3.58
N ALA A 189 0.81 -1.32 -3.78
CA ALA A 189 0.18 -1.31 -5.09
C ALA A 189 0.70 -0.16 -5.95
N ALA A 190 0.83 1.05 -5.40
CA ALA A 190 1.41 2.20 -6.10
C ALA A 190 2.83 1.88 -6.60
N ALA A 191 3.65 1.25 -5.77
CA ALA A 191 4.99 0.82 -6.17
C ALA A 191 4.97 -0.24 -7.27
N ALA A 192 4.09 -1.24 -7.17
CA ALA A 192 3.95 -2.28 -8.18
C ALA A 192 3.53 -1.73 -9.55
N LEU A 193 2.78 -0.63 -9.56
CA LEU A 193 2.29 0.08 -10.74
C LEU A 193 3.24 1.19 -11.25
N ASN A 194 4.41 1.36 -10.62
CA ASN A 194 5.35 2.47 -10.90
C ASN A 194 4.72 3.86 -10.74
N LYS A 195 3.76 4.03 -9.83
CA LYS A 195 3.15 5.32 -9.54
C LYS A 195 3.98 6.08 -8.52
N ASN A 196 4.19 7.36 -8.75
CA ASN A 196 4.69 8.26 -7.73
C ASN A 196 3.74 8.26 -6.53
N ALA A 197 4.29 8.39 -5.33
CA ALA A 197 3.48 8.39 -4.13
C ALA A 197 4.03 9.32 -3.04
N VAL A 198 3.12 9.93 -2.28
CA VAL A 198 3.40 10.52 -0.97
C VAL A 198 2.88 9.55 0.08
N VAL A 199 3.76 9.02 0.90
CA VAL A 199 3.43 7.96 1.86
C VAL A 199 3.79 8.39 3.27
N ILE A 200 2.81 8.36 4.18
CA ILE A 200 3.01 8.70 5.58
C ILE A 200 3.37 7.43 6.35
N PHE A 201 4.55 7.44 6.96
CA PHE A 201 5.10 6.37 7.78
C PHE A 201 5.01 6.64 9.28
N GLY A 202 5.03 7.91 9.69
CA GLY A 202 5.10 8.29 11.10
C GLY A 202 6.41 7.82 11.74
N GLY A 203 6.31 7.13 12.89
CA GLY A 203 7.44 6.56 13.63
C GLY A 203 7.32 5.05 13.89
N PHE A 204 6.33 4.38 13.27
CA PHE A 204 6.05 2.97 13.55
C PHE A 204 7.00 2.00 12.86
N ILE A 205 7.27 2.20 11.57
CA ILE A 205 8.16 1.38 10.74
C ILE A 205 9.03 2.29 9.88
N HIS A 206 10.31 1.95 9.75
CA HIS A 206 11.23 2.75 8.96
C HIS A 206 11.01 2.54 7.44
N PRO A 207 11.06 3.60 6.60
CA PRO A 207 10.88 3.49 5.16
C PRO A 207 11.88 2.56 4.46
N SER A 208 13.09 2.37 5.00
CA SER A 208 14.07 1.40 4.46
C SER A 208 13.57 -0.05 4.50
N ILE A 209 12.56 -0.35 5.33
CA ILE A 209 12.01 -1.71 5.49
C ILE A 209 10.91 -2.00 4.47
N THR A 210 9.94 -1.09 4.33
CA THR A 210 8.76 -1.29 3.49
C THR A 210 8.53 -0.18 2.47
N GLY A 211 9.31 0.91 2.51
CA GLY A 211 9.24 2.01 1.57
C GLY A 211 9.94 1.71 0.24
N TYR A 212 9.81 2.65 -0.67
CA TYR A 212 10.45 2.61 -1.98
C TYR A 212 11.16 3.93 -2.25
N ASP A 213 12.37 3.88 -2.82
CA ASP A 213 13.24 5.04 -2.98
C ASP A 213 12.63 6.12 -3.90
N PHE A 214 11.76 5.73 -4.83
CA PHE A 214 11.08 6.65 -5.75
C PHE A 214 9.77 7.26 -5.20
N HIS A 215 9.37 6.87 -3.98
CA HIS A 215 8.25 7.49 -3.26
C HIS A 215 8.75 8.58 -2.32
N LYS A 216 7.94 9.61 -2.09
CA LYS A 216 8.16 10.56 -1.01
C LYS A 216 7.62 9.97 0.28
N ASN A 217 8.52 9.39 1.06
CA ASN A 217 8.20 8.80 2.36
C ASN A 217 8.33 9.87 3.45
N LEU A 218 7.25 10.14 4.18
CA LEU A 218 7.22 11.07 5.31
C LEU A 218 7.36 10.26 6.60
N TYR A 219 8.49 10.43 7.27
CA TYR A 219 8.91 9.67 8.44
C TYR A 219 9.55 10.60 9.47
N ILE A 220 9.30 10.32 10.74
CA ILE A 220 9.93 11.02 11.86
C ILE A 220 10.98 10.09 12.47
N GLU A 221 12.22 10.52 12.38
CA GLU A 221 13.35 9.79 12.95
C GLU A 221 13.67 10.37 14.33
N ASP A 222 13.59 9.52 15.35
CA ASP A 222 14.04 9.82 16.69
C ASP A 222 14.52 8.53 17.40
N GLU A 223 14.95 8.64 18.64
CA GLU A 223 15.51 7.52 19.42
C GLU A 223 14.56 6.32 19.59
N LYS A 224 13.24 6.53 19.49
CA LYS A 224 12.20 5.50 19.64
C LYS A 224 11.65 5.02 18.31
N SER A 225 12.11 5.57 17.19
CA SER A 225 11.71 5.17 15.85
C SER A 225 12.71 4.19 15.22
N PRO A 226 12.27 3.08 14.61
CA PRO A 226 10.89 2.60 14.50
C PRO A 226 10.41 1.94 15.80
N CYS A 227 9.24 2.35 16.30
CA CYS A 227 8.65 1.87 17.54
C CYS A 227 8.24 0.38 17.47
N GLY A 228 7.54 -0.05 16.43
CA GLY A 228 7.07 -1.41 16.24
C GLY A 228 6.03 -1.92 17.24
N LEU A 229 5.56 -1.09 18.19
CA LEU A 229 4.59 -1.49 19.20
C LEU A 229 3.21 -1.72 18.55
N LYS A 230 2.59 -2.89 18.84
CA LYS A 230 1.26 -3.22 18.31
C LYS A 230 0.11 -2.61 19.08
N ASP A 231 0.32 -2.28 20.35
CA ASP A 231 -0.64 -1.57 21.17
C ASP A 231 -0.56 -0.07 20.88
N GLU A 232 -1.55 0.71 21.29
CA GLU A 232 -1.54 2.15 21.14
C GLU A 232 -0.27 2.76 21.74
N CYS A 233 0.35 3.66 21.02
CA CYS A 233 1.66 4.19 21.32
C CYS A 233 1.69 5.71 21.19
N ASN A 234 1.80 6.40 22.29
CA ASN A 234 1.88 7.87 22.34
C ASN A 234 3.03 8.42 21.49
N HIS A 235 4.15 7.68 21.41
CA HIS A 235 5.26 8.06 20.55
C HIS A 235 4.86 8.05 19.07
N CYS A 236 4.20 6.98 18.61
CA CYS A 236 3.72 6.91 17.22
C CYS A 236 2.68 7.99 16.91
N GLN A 237 1.77 8.26 17.84
CA GLN A 237 0.79 9.35 17.72
C GLN A 237 1.50 10.70 17.56
N LYS A 238 2.47 10.99 18.44
CA LYS A 238 3.30 12.20 18.32
C LYS A 238 4.04 12.29 16.98
N CYS A 239 4.61 11.19 16.47
CA CYS A 239 5.24 11.18 15.15
C CYS A 239 4.24 11.50 14.04
N MET A 240 3.01 10.99 14.13
CA MET A 240 1.94 11.33 13.18
C MET A 240 1.49 12.79 13.30
N GLU A 241 1.50 13.38 14.49
CA GLU A 241 1.22 14.80 14.72
C GLU A 241 2.29 15.71 14.10
N LEU A 242 3.56 15.34 14.22
CA LEU A 242 4.69 16.10 13.69
C LEU A 242 4.72 16.15 12.15
N ILE A 243 4.11 15.18 11.45
CA ILE A 243 3.90 15.27 10.01
C ILE A 243 2.71 16.19 9.77
N THR A 244 2.96 17.38 9.26
CA THR A 244 1.96 18.43 9.08
C THR A 244 1.22 18.32 7.74
N VAL A 245 0.08 19.01 7.65
CA VAL A 245 -0.64 19.18 6.38
C VAL A 245 0.24 19.88 5.34
N TYR A 246 1.05 20.84 5.77
CA TYR A 246 2.00 21.53 4.90
C TYR A 246 3.03 20.58 4.28
N ASP A 247 3.58 19.63 5.06
CA ASP A 247 4.55 18.65 4.54
C ASP A 247 3.96 17.78 3.44
N VAL A 248 2.72 17.30 3.65
CA VAL A 248 2.00 16.47 2.67
C VAL A 248 1.67 17.28 1.43
N LYS A 249 1.14 18.49 1.56
CA LYS A 249 0.86 19.39 0.43
C LYS A 249 2.10 19.69 -0.40
N LYS A 250 3.18 20.09 0.27
CA LYS A 250 4.47 20.37 -0.39
C LYS A 250 4.98 19.15 -1.16
N ALA A 251 4.81 17.95 -0.60
CA ALA A 251 5.18 16.71 -1.26
C ALA A 251 4.32 16.42 -2.50
N ILE A 252 3.00 16.65 -2.42
CA ILE A 252 2.07 16.50 -3.55
C ILE A 252 2.45 17.44 -4.69
N ILE A 253 2.56 18.74 -4.40
CA ILE A 253 2.88 19.78 -5.41
C ILE A 253 4.22 19.50 -6.09
N ARG A 254 5.21 18.97 -5.35
CA ARG A 254 6.54 18.68 -5.91
C ARG A 254 6.54 17.48 -6.88
N LEU A 255 5.60 16.56 -6.74
CA LEU A 255 5.55 15.32 -7.54
C LEU A 255 4.61 15.42 -8.74
N LEU A 256 3.77 16.46 -8.84
CA LEU A 256 2.83 16.74 -9.93
C LEU A 256 3.21 17.97 -10.75
#